data_ee88d2f83846ac9fa528b0384d722513
#
_entry.id   ee88d2f83846ac9fa528b0384d722513
#
_cell.length_a   1.000
_cell.length_b   1.000
_cell.length_c   1.000
_cell.angle_alpha   90.00
_cell.angle_beta   90.00
_cell.angle_gamma   90.00
#
_symmetry.space_group_name_H-M   'P 1'
#
loop_
_entity.id
_entity.type
_entity.pdbx_description
1 polymer ?
#
loop_
_entity_poly.entity_id
_entity_poly.type
_entity_poly.pdbx_seq_one_letter_code
_entity_poly.pdbx_strand_id
1 'polypeptide(L)'
;MIFEGTLKENIACFCNDYSEESILKVISVAQLDGFLQDKGGLEFELKQYGANISGGQKQRINIARTILRPASVFVFDDSFSALDFLTESKLRKELNEYLAGKTQIIITQRIATAMKCDKIFVMERGEIVGEGVHDELVKDCEVYSELYRSQIGGGL
;
A
#
# COMPACT_ATOMS: atom_id res chain seq x y z
N MET A 1 1.11 -6.55 11.10
CA MET A 1 0.46 -7.66 11.84
C MET A 1 -0.92 -7.20 12.27
N ILE A 2 -1.95 -8.08 12.24
CA ILE A 2 -3.30 -7.82 12.77
C ILE A 2 -3.37 -8.41 14.17
N PHE A 3 -3.89 -7.63 15.12
CA PHE A 3 -4.08 -8.04 16.51
C PHE A 3 -5.52 -8.49 16.73
N GLU A 4 -5.76 -9.29 17.77
CA GLU A 4 -7.11 -9.58 18.24
C GLU A 4 -7.73 -8.33 18.87
N GLY A 5 -9.00 -8.05 18.56
CA GLY A 5 -9.72 -6.84 18.97
C GLY A 5 -10.46 -6.20 17.80
N THR A 6 -11.04 -5.03 18.03
CA THR A 6 -11.89 -4.36 17.05
C THR A 6 -11.09 -3.80 15.86
N LEU A 7 -11.78 -3.55 14.75
CA LEU A 7 -11.21 -2.85 13.59
C LEU A 7 -10.66 -1.48 14.00
N LYS A 8 -11.41 -0.75 14.83
CA LYS A 8 -11.01 0.54 15.39
C LYS A 8 -9.68 0.44 16.15
N GLU A 9 -9.57 -0.50 17.09
CA GLU A 9 -8.35 -0.73 17.87
C GLU A 9 -7.17 -1.10 16.97
N ASN A 10 -7.41 -1.92 15.96
CA ASN A 10 -6.39 -2.30 15.00
C ASN A 10 -5.88 -1.12 14.17
N ILE A 11 -6.74 -0.22 13.70
CA ILE A 11 -6.34 0.96 12.92
C ILE A 11 -5.66 2.00 13.82
N ALA A 12 -6.25 2.30 14.98
CA ALA A 12 -5.69 3.22 15.96
C ALA A 12 -4.44 2.67 16.67
N CYS A 13 -4.15 1.37 16.53
CA CYS A 13 -3.05 0.68 17.19
C CYS A 13 -3.12 0.86 18.74
N PHE A 14 -4.34 0.68 19.28
CA PHE A 14 -4.66 0.84 20.70
C PHE A 14 -4.36 2.24 21.28
N CYS A 15 -4.20 3.26 20.41
CA CYS A 15 -4.07 4.65 20.81
C CYS A 15 -5.46 5.32 20.80
N ASN A 16 -5.83 5.96 21.89
CA ASN A 16 -7.15 6.61 22.05
C ASN A 16 -7.17 8.08 21.59
N ASP A 17 -6.06 8.59 21.06
CA ASP A 17 -5.90 10.01 20.72
C ASP A 17 -6.48 10.36 19.33
N TYR A 18 -6.93 9.36 18.56
CA TYR A 18 -7.50 9.59 17.24
C TYR A 18 -9.02 9.70 17.28
N SER A 19 -9.54 10.76 16.67
CA SER A 19 -10.99 10.90 16.49
C SER A 19 -11.54 9.83 15.53
N GLU A 20 -12.81 9.48 15.72
CA GLU A 20 -13.50 8.55 14.84
C GLU A 20 -13.50 9.05 13.38
N GLU A 21 -13.64 10.36 13.19
CA GLU A 21 -13.55 11.00 11.86
C GLU A 21 -12.20 10.73 11.19
N SER A 22 -11.09 10.84 11.94
CA SER A 22 -9.75 10.54 11.41
C SER A 22 -9.60 9.07 11.03
N ILE A 23 -10.18 8.16 11.82
CA ILE A 23 -10.18 6.73 11.54
C ILE A 23 -11.01 6.41 10.29
N LEU A 24 -12.20 6.97 10.17
CA LEU A 24 -13.06 6.80 8.99
C LEU A 24 -12.40 7.38 7.73
N LYS A 25 -11.71 8.49 7.84
CA LYS A 25 -10.95 9.09 6.73
C LYS A 25 -9.91 8.13 6.17
N VAL A 26 -9.07 7.54 7.01
CA VAL A 26 -8.03 6.59 6.54
C VAL A 26 -8.61 5.26 6.08
N ILE A 27 -9.77 4.84 6.57
CA ILE A 27 -10.54 3.70 6.08
C ILE A 27 -10.94 3.92 4.62
N SER A 28 -11.48 5.10 4.31
CA SER A 28 -11.88 5.45 2.96
C SER A 28 -10.67 5.50 2.02
N VAL A 29 -9.59 6.18 2.40
CA VAL A 29 -8.33 6.19 1.64
C VAL A 29 -7.81 4.76 1.37
N ALA A 30 -7.89 3.87 2.36
CA ALA A 30 -7.48 2.47 2.23
C ALA A 30 -8.50 1.58 1.49
N GLN A 31 -9.58 2.14 0.94
CA GLN A 31 -10.63 1.42 0.21
C GLN A 31 -11.30 0.32 1.05
N LEU A 32 -11.56 0.60 2.33
CA LEU A 32 -12.18 -0.33 3.28
C LEU A 32 -13.66 -0.02 3.55
N ASP A 33 -14.27 0.98 2.87
CA ASP A 33 -15.67 1.38 3.11
C ASP A 33 -16.65 0.21 2.94
N GLY A 34 -16.54 -0.55 1.86
CA GLY A 34 -17.38 -1.73 1.65
C GLY A 34 -17.17 -2.79 2.73
N PHE A 35 -15.93 -3.02 3.14
CA PHE A 35 -15.63 -3.93 4.25
C PHE A 35 -16.26 -3.46 5.57
N LEU A 36 -16.20 -2.17 5.85
CA LEU A 36 -16.78 -1.56 7.04
C LEU A 36 -18.32 -1.78 7.09
N GLN A 37 -19.00 -1.53 5.96
CA GLN A 37 -20.46 -1.70 5.83
C GLN A 37 -20.87 -3.17 5.97
N ASP A 38 -20.18 -4.08 5.28
CA ASP A 38 -20.48 -5.51 5.29
C ASP A 38 -20.26 -6.18 6.66
N LYS A 39 -19.36 -5.65 7.47
CA LYS A 39 -18.93 -6.25 8.74
C LYS A 39 -19.53 -5.60 10.00
N GLY A 40 -20.39 -4.59 9.84
CA GLY A 40 -21.06 -3.97 10.98
C GLY A 40 -20.25 -2.87 11.66
N GLY A 41 -19.31 -2.25 10.95
CA GLY A 41 -18.68 -1.02 11.42
C GLY A 41 -17.33 -1.20 12.09
N LEU A 42 -16.93 -0.18 12.85
CA LEU A 42 -15.63 -0.09 13.52
C LEU A 42 -15.45 -1.11 14.64
N GLU A 43 -16.54 -1.58 15.22
CA GLU A 43 -16.57 -2.56 16.31
C GLU A 43 -16.46 -4.02 15.82
N PHE A 44 -16.24 -4.23 14.51
CA PHE A 44 -16.04 -5.57 13.97
C PHE A 44 -14.79 -6.22 14.59
N GLU A 45 -15.00 -7.40 15.21
CA GLU A 45 -13.95 -8.15 15.89
C GLU A 45 -13.03 -8.87 14.91
N LEU A 46 -11.77 -8.50 14.93
CA LEU A 46 -10.69 -9.16 14.20
C LEU A 46 -10.08 -10.25 15.09
N LYS A 47 -9.94 -11.45 14.54
CA LYS A 47 -9.24 -12.55 15.22
C LYS A 47 -7.74 -12.36 15.10
N GLN A 48 -7.00 -13.01 15.99
CA GLN A 48 -5.54 -12.98 15.98
C GLN A 48 -4.97 -13.28 14.59
N TYR A 49 -3.98 -12.51 14.15
CA TYR A 49 -3.40 -12.54 12.81
C TYR A 49 -4.39 -12.30 11.67
N GLY A 50 -5.60 -11.79 11.99
CA GLY A 50 -6.65 -11.56 11.01
C GLY A 50 -7.16 -12.85 10.36
N ALA A 51 -7.32 -13.94 11.13
CA ALA A 51 -7.73 -15.24 10.60
C ALA A 51 -9.13 -15.24 9.94
N ASN A 52 -9.95 -14.22 10.23
CA ASN A 52 -11.32 -14.05 9.72
C ASN A 52 -11.43 -13.02 8.57
N ILE A 53 -10.32 -12.57 8.01
CA ILE A 53 -10.30 -11.60 6.90
C ILE A 53 -9.30 -12.02 5.81
N SER A 54 -9.50 -11.51 4.57
CA SER A 54 -8.62 -11.81 3.43
C SER A 54 -7.24 -11.13 3.54
N GLY A 55 -6.27 -11.61 2.76
CA GLY A 55 -4.93 -11.00 2.67
C GLY A 55 -4.97 -9.54 2.25
N GLY A 56 -5.77 -9.21 1.24
CA GLY A 56 -5.94 -7.83 0.77
C GLY A 56 -6.61 -6.93 1.82
N GLN A 57 -7.55 -7.46 2.62
CA GLN A 57 -8.12 -6.71 3.74
C GLN A 57 -7.07 -6.44 4.83
N LYS A 58 -6.22 -7.43 5.15
CA LYS A 58 -5.11 -7.24 6.10
C LYS A 58 -4.15 -6.15 5.63
N GLN A 59 -3.76 -6.16 4.36
CA GLN A 59 -2.87 -5.14 3.80
C GLN A 59 -3.50 -3.76 3.90
N ARG A 60 -4.77 -3.60 3.50
CA ARG A 60 -5.47 -2.31 3.56
C ARG A 60 -5.65 -1.79 4.99
N ILE A 61 -5.91 -2.65 5.97
CA ILE A 61 -5.95 -2.27 7.40
C ILE A 61 -4.56 -1.80 7.87
N ASN A 62 -3.49 -2.47 7.47
CA ASN A 62 -2.13 -2.03 7.80
C ASN A 62 -1.79 -0.68 7.14
N ILE A 63 -2.24 -0.44 5.91
CA ILE A 63 -2.07 0.85 5.23
C ILE A 63 -2.84 1.94 5.98
N ALA A 64 -4.12 1.72 6.32
CA ALA A 64 -4.94 2.66 7.10
C ALA A 64 -4.26 3.02 8.44
N ARG A 65 -3.76 2.03 9.17
CA ARG A 65 -2.97 2.20 10.40
C ARG A 65 -1.73 3.06 10.19
N THR A 66 -1.01 2.83 9.09
CA THR A 66 0.22 3.54 8.77
C THR A 66 -0.04 5.01 8.49
N ILE A 67 -1.04 5.32 7.67
CA ILE A 67 -1.34 6.69 7.24
C ILE A 67 -2.12 7.50 8.28
N LEU A 68 -2.70 6.85 9.29
CA LEU A 68 -3.32 7.55 10.42
C LEU A 68 -2.28 8.31 11.25
N ARG A 69 -1.04 7.86 11.27
CA ARG A 69 0.02 8.47 12.07
C ARG A 69 0.61 9.69 11.37
N PRO A 70 0.85 10.80 12.11
CA PRO A 70 1.54 11.95 11.54
C PRO A 70 3.01 11.60 11.25
N ALA A 71 3.38 11.63 9.97
CA ALA A 71 4.74 11.39 9.52
C ALA A 71 5.06 12.25 8.29
N SER A 72 6.35 12.47 8.03
CA SER A 72 6.83 13.13 6.80
C SER A 72 7.30 12.13 5.76
N VAL A 73 7.60 10.88 6.19
CA VAL A 73 8.06 9.79 5.33
C VAL A 73 7.24 8.55 5.63
N PHE A 74 6.72 7.90 4.60
CA PHE A 74 5.97 6.66 4.67
C PHE A 74 6.69 5.57 3.88
N VAL A 75 6.85 4.39 4.47
CA VAL A 75 7.48 3.23 3.81
C VAL A 75 6.43 2.14 3.61
N PHE A 76 6.25 1.71 2.37
CA PHE A 76 5.34 0.65 1.96
C PHE A 76 6.15 -0.52 1.40
N ASP A 77 6.47 -1.49 2.25
CA ASP A 77 7.21 -2.69 1.88
C ASP A 77 6.23 -3.80 1.47
N ASP A 78 6.21 -4.11 0.18
CA ASP A 78 5.29 -5.08 -0.46
C ASP A 78 3.81 -4.95 -0.05
N SER A 79 3.40 -3.72 0.32
CA SER A 79 2.12 -3.44 0.98
C SER A 79 0.90 -3.59 0.06
N PHE A 80 1.12 -3.79 -1.25
CA PHE A 80 0.06 -3.87 -2.26
C PHE A 80 -0.04 -5.26 -2.93
N SER A 81 0.83 -6.21 -2.59
CA SER A 81 0.98 -7.49 -3.31
C SER A 81 -0.27 -8.39 -3.29
N ALA A 82 -1.07 -8.34 -2.23
CA ALA A 82 -2.30 -9.13 -2.11
C ALA A 82 -3.55 -8.40 -2.69
N LEU A 83 -3.37 -7.26 -3.36
CA LEU A 83 -4.45 -6.50 -3.98
C LEU A 83 -4.57 -6.84 -5.47
N ASP A 84 -5.80 -6.89 -5.96
CA ASP A 84 -6.06 -6.87 -7.40
C ASP A 84 -5.73 -5.50 -8.00
N PHE A 85 -5.51 -5.47 -9.30
CA PHE A 85 -5.06 -4.29 -10.02
C PHE A 85 -5.98 -3.07 -9.87
N LEU A 86 -7.30 -3.29 -9.88
CA LEU A 86 -8.27 -2.19 -9.78
C LEU A 86 -8.29 -1.59 -8.37
N THR A 87 -8.29 -2.45 -7.35
CA THR A 87 -8.23 -2.03 -5.95
C THR A 87 -6.92 -1.30 -5.65
N GLU A 88 -5.78 -1.84 -6.11
CA GLU A 88 -4.48 -1.18 -5.96
C GLU A 88 -4.46 0.20 -6.62
N SER A 89 -4.95 0.30 -7.87
CA SER A 89 -4.95 1.57 -8.61
C SER A 89 -5.77 2.66 -7.92
N LYS A 90 -6.98 2.31 -7.43
CA LYS A 90 -7.83 3.24 -6.68
C LYS A 90 -7.18 3.66 -5.37
N LEU A 91 -6.70 2.69 -4.59
CA LEU A 91 -6.05 2.94 -3.31
C LEU A 91 -4.84 3.86 -3.48
N ARG A 92 -3.98 3.61 -4.47
CA ARG A 92 -2.81 4.45 -4.72
C ARG A 92 -3.17 5.87 -5.12
N LYS A 93 -4.23 6.07 -5.90
CA LYS A 93 -4.73 7.41 -6.23
C LYS A 93 -5.10 8.17 -4.97
N GLU A 94 -5.98 7.60 -4.14
CA GLU A 94 -6.42 8.21 -2.88
C GLU A 94 -5.25 8.43 -1.91
N LEU A 95 -4.31 7.47 -1.86
CA LEU A 95 -3.12 7.55 -1.01
C LEU A 95 -2.22 8.73 -1.42
N ASN A 96 -1.99 8.92 -2.72
CA ASN A 96 -1.19 10.02 -3.24
C ASN A 96 -1.83 11.39 -2.94
N GLU A 97 -3.15 11.49 -3.05
CA GLU A 97 -3.88 12.71 -2.70
C GLU A 97 -3.81 12.97 -1.18
N TYR A 98 -4.02 11.95 -0.36
CA TYR A 98 -3.99 12.07 1.10
C TYR A 98 -2.60 12.40 1.65
N LEU A 99 -1.54 11.84 1.05
CA LEU A 99 -0.14 12.05 1.43
C LEU A 99 0.55 13.13 0.60
N ALA A 100 -0.20 14.04 -0.04
CA ALA A 100 0.39 15.11 -0.84
C ALA A 100 1.43 15.93 -0.03
N GLY A 101 2.61 16.15 -0.61
CA GLY A 101 3.74 16.82 0.04
C GLY A 101 4.51 15.97 1.06
N LYS A 102 4.23 14.66 1.15
CA LYS A 102 5.00 13.69 1.96
C LYS A 102 5.86 12.82 1.07
N THR A 103 6.94 12.31 1.62
CA THR A 103 7.78 11.33 0.93
C THR A 103 7.19 9.92 1.10
N GLN A 104 7.04 9.20 -0.01
CA GLN A 104 6.60 7.82 -0.03
C GLN A 104 7.72 6.94 -0.59
N ILE A 105 8.17 5.95 0.17
CA ILE A 105 9.14 4.92 -0.27
C ILE A 105 8.33 3.65 -0.49
N ILE A 106 8.30 3.16 -1.73
CA ILE A 106 7.54 1.98 -2.11
C ILE A 106 8.51 0.89 -2.54
N ILE A 107 8.53 -0.21 -1.80
CA ILE A 107 9.29 -1.41 -2.15
C ILE A 107 8.32 -2.37 -2.84
N THR A 108 8.60 -2.72 -4.08
CA THR A 108 7.70 -3.54 -4.88
C THR A 108 8.45 -4.30 -5.96
N GLN A 109 7.91 -5.46 -6.32
CA GLN A 109 8.34 -6.22 -7.50
C GLN A 109 7.45 -5.93 -8.72
N ARG A 110 6.37 -5.15 -8.56
CA ARG A 110 5.43 -4.85 -9.63
C ARG A 110 5.87 -3.63 -10.43
N ILE A 111 6.23 -3.83 -11.69
CA ILE A 111 6.62 -2.75 -12.61
C ILE A 111 5.50 -1.72 -12.77
N ALA A 112 4.24 -2.15 -12.88
CA ALA A 112 3.08 -1.26 -13.00
C ALA A 112 2.95 -0.28 -11.81
N THR A 113 3.47 -0.66 -10.63
CA THR A 113 3.56 0.19 -9.45
C THR A 113 4.74 1.15 -9.55
N ALA A 114 5.92 0.64 -9.90
CA ALA A 114 7.15 1.43 -10.00
C ALA A 114 7.09 2.53 -11.08
N MET A 115 6.47 2.25 -12.23
CA MET A 115 6.32 3.21 -13.35
C MET A 115 5.65 4.54 -12.95
N LYS A 116 4.89 4.56 -11.86
CA LYS A 116 4.14 5.74 -11.39
C LYS A 116 4.89 6.53 -10.31
N CYS A 117 6.12 6.16 -9.98
CA CYS A 117 6.94 6.84 -9.01
C CYS A 117 7.79 7.93 -9.66
N ASP A 118 8.06 9.00 -8.93
CA ASP A 118 8.88 10.12 -9.40
C ASP A 118 10.34 9.73 -9.58
N LYS A 119 10.81 8.72 -8.83
CA LYS A 119 12.15 8.16 -8.89
C LYS A 119 12.13 6.67 -8.57
N ILE A 120 12.91 5.89 -9.29
CA ILE A 120 13.02 4.45 -9.13
C ILE A 120 14.48 4.10 -8.86
N PHE A 121 14.70 3.25 -7.86
CA PHE A 121 15.97 2.57 -7.60
C PHE A 121 15.80 1.09 -7.91
N VAL A 122 16.60 0.57 -8.83
CA VAL A 122 16.61 -0.85 -9.18
C VAL A 122 17.65 -1.54 -8.34
N MET A 123 17.24 -2.57 -7.60
CA MET A 123 18.14 -3.31 -6.71
C MET A 123 18.31 -4.75 -7.19
N GLU A 124 19.54 -5.22 -7.25
CA GLU A 124 19.88 -6.62 -7.50
C GLU A 124 20.97 -7.05 -6.50
N ARG A 125 20.74 -8.19 -5.84
CA ARG A 125 21.69 -8.80 -4.87
C ARG A 125 22.19 -7.85 -3.77
N GLY A 126 21.33 -6.89 -3.36
CA GLY A 126 21.63 -5.91 -2.32
C GLY A 126 22.34 -4.64 -2.81
N GLU A 127 22.59 -4.52 -4.11
CA GLU A 127 23.22 -3.35 -4.72
C GLU A 127 22.24 -2.57 -5.59
N ILE A 128 22.41 -1.26 -5.71
CA ILE A 128 21.65 -0.42 -6.65
C ILE A 128 22.32 -0.53 -8.01
N VAL A 129 21.62 -1.14 -8.99
CA VAL A 129 22.11 -1.36 -10.35
C VAL A 129 21.52 -0.38 -11.36
N GLY A 130 20.54 0.45 -10.95
CA GLY A 130 19.97 1.51 -11.77
C GLY A 130 19.18 2.50 -10.93
N GLU A 131 19.20 3.75 -11.36
CA GLU A 131 18.42 4.83 -10.73
C GLU A 131 17.93 5.79 -11.81
N GLY A 132 16.67 6.24 -11.74
CA GLY A 132 16.08 7.15 -12.73
C GLY A 132 14.57 7.10 -12.73
N VAL A 133 13.95 7.57 -13.82
CA VAL A 133 12.53 7.42 -14.10
C VAL A 133 12.29 6.24 -15.04
N HIS A 134 11.04 5.82 -15.17
CA HIS A 134 10.65 4.66 -15.97
C HIS A 134 11.27 4.67 -17.40
N ASP A 135 11.09 5.77 -18.12
CA ASP A 135 11.51 5.87 -19.53
C ASP A 135 13.03 5.81 -19.74
N GLU A 136 13.80 6.23 -18.74
CA GLU A 136 15.26 6.12 -18.73
C GLU A 136 15.66 4.68 -18.44
N LEU A 137 15.11 4.09 -17.38
CA LEU A 137 15.50 2.75 -16.92
C LEU A 137 15.14 1.65 -17.92
N VAL A 138 14.06 1.80 -18.69
CA VAL A 138 13.72 0.84 -19.77
C VAL A 138 14.81 0.80 -20.85
N LYS A 139 15.53 1.90 -21.08
CA LYS A 139 16.58 2.01 -22.09
C LYS A 139 17.96 1.65 -21.54
N ASP A 140 18.24 2.12 -20.32
CA ASP A 140 19.60 2.19 -19.80
C ASP A 140 19.89 1.16 -18.69
N CYS A 141 18.86 0.46 -18.15
CA CYS A 141 19.03 -0.56 -17.12
C CYS A 141 18.50 -1.91 -17.61
N GLU A 142 19.39 -2.85 -17.89
CA GLU A 142 19.04 -4.20 -18.41
C GLU A 142 18.09 -4.94 -17.45
N VAL A 143 18.40 -4.95 -16.16
CA VAL A 143 17.57 -5.62 -15.12
C VAL A 143 16.15 -5.05 -15.11
N TYR A 144 15.99 -3.74 -15.18
CA TYR A 144 14.67 -3.11 -15.22
C TYR A 144 13.93 -3.42 -16.52
N SER A 145 14.63 -3.38 -17.64
CA SER A 145 14.08 -3.67 -18.97
C SER A 145 13.58 -5.12 -19.07
N GLU A 146 14.31 -6.08 -18.49
CA GLU A 146 13.89 -7.49 -18.43
C GLU A 146 12.62 -7.66 -17.57
N LEU A 147 12.57 -7.05 -16.39
CA LEU A 147 11.40 -7.06 -15.53
C LEU A 147 10.18 -6.43 -16.23
N TYR A 148 10.38 -5.31 -16.92
CA TYR A 148 9.33 -4.65 -17.70
C TYR A 148 8.76 -5.57 -18.79
N ARG A 149 9.63 -6.17 -19.59
CA ARG A 149 9.23 -7.10 -20.67
C ARG A 149 8.51 -8.32 -20.14
N SER A 150 8.97 -8.88 -19.02
CA SER A 150 8.36 -10.07 -18.43
C SER A 150 6.96 -9.82 -17.86
N GLN A 151 6.68 -8.62 -17.34
CA GLN A 151 5.41 -8.32 -16.68
C GLN A 151 4.40 -7.59 -17.57
N ILE A 152 4.86 -6.79 -18.53
CA ILE A 152 4.00 -5.92 -19.34
C ILE A 152 4.16 -6.24 -20.84
N GLY A 153 5.34 -6.66 -21.29
CA GLY A 153 5.66 -6.97 -22.69
C GLY A 153 5.15 -8.32 -23.19
N GLY A 154 4.52 -9.12 -22.37
CA GLY A 154 4.00 -10.47 -22.73
C GLY A 154 2.65 -10.49 -23.45
N GLY A 155 2.21 -9.40 -24.04
CA GLY A 155 0.96 -9.25 -24.78
C GLY A 155 1.19 -9.03 -26.28
N LEU A 156 1.88 -9.97 -26.97
CA LEU A 156 1.85 -10.15 -28.42
C LEU A 156 1.61 -11.61 -28.76
#